data_30010bf2ef666f6b4e40ab87215f9608
#
_entry.id   30010bf2ef666f6b4e40ab87215f9608
#
_cell.length_a   1.000
_cell.length_b   1.000
_cell.length_c   1.000
_cell.angle_alpha   90.00
_cell.angle_beta   90.00
_cell.angle_gamma   90.00
#
_symmetry.space_group_name_H-M   'P 1'
#
loop_
_entity.id
_entity.type
_entity.pdbx_description
1 polymer ?
#
loop_
_entity_poly.entity_id
_entity_poly.type
_entity_poly.pdbx_seq_one_letter_code
_entity_poly.pdbx_strand_id
1 'polypeptide(L)'
;MPSERVVLDSDLRYLDNKGNLLRSRSEFSIAQTISFLGQDYQYDVAVKLADGKLIKIDFRVGSDRYIEVIDSDSDAAKFKLVREQRPDLEIIAIGHSKYASKIKEMESLFFYDSPDQMQTGSIFIEDPSLAFDYAHILPLVEKCSVLHGHTSTVMVEIIGSMKNNLVIDFGDAKRIIKDALSALDHKFFINKKYLQKEDDLHYYVGFDGPKGYFKLQLPKSTTYLLTGEATVERLSSEVTRLLAPKMPPNVQALGVYIYEGVNKGAHIIAGIKKED
;
A
#
# COMPACT_ATOMS: atom_id res chain seq x y z
N MET A 1 -46.16 15.07 9.92
CA MET A 1 -44.94 14.94 9.12
C MET A 1 -43.78 14.82 10.08
N PRO A 2 -42.96 13.79 10.03
CA PRO A 2 -41.76 13.77 10.87
C PRO A 2 -40.86 14.92 10.40
N SER A 3 -40.43 15.78 11.32
CA SER A 3 -39.46 16.84 11.04
C SER A 3 -38.16 16.18 10.49
N GLU A 4 -37.78 16.55 9.29
CA GLU A 4 -36.46 16.18 8.76
C GLU A 4 -35.41 16.67 9.75
N ARG A 5 -34.76 15.73 10.41
CA ARG A 5 -33.64 16.02 11.32
C ARG A 5 -32.47 16.43 10.47
N VAL A 6 -32.05 17.68 10.51
CA VAL A 6 -30.84 18.14 9.87
C VAL A 6 -29.67 17.50 10.61
N VAL A 7 -28.93 16.67 9.93
CA VAL A 7 -27.69 16.06 10.47
C VAL A 7 -26.59 17.11 10.38
N LEU A 8 -26.07 17.55 11.52
CA LEU A 8 -24.92 18.45 11.58
C LEU A 8 -23.61 17.64 11.50
N ASP A 9 -22.54 18.26 11.02
CA ASP A 9 -21.21 17.64 10.97
C ASP A 9 -20.76 17.11 12.36
N SER A 10 -21.14 17.79 13.44
CA SER A 10 -20.91 17.36 14.82
C SER A 10 -21.60 16.04 15.21
N ASP A 11 -22.63 15.65 14.45
CA ASP A 11 -23.37 14.40 14.69
C ASP A 11 -22.83 13.24 13.88
N LEU A 12 -21.91 13.50 12.95
CA LEU A 12 -21.29 12.46 12.14
C LEU A 12 -20.36 11.61 13.00
N ARG A 13 -20.35 10.32 12.70
CA ARG A 13 -19.41 9.35 13.26
C ARG A 13 -18.80 8.56 12.11
N TYR A 14 -17.54 8.22 12.28
CA TYR A 14 -16.76 7.52 11.27
C TYR A 14 -16.52 6.09 11.74
N LEU A 15 -16.95 5.12 10.95
CA LEU A 15 -16.75 3.71 11.27
C LEU A 15 -15.35 3.27 10.81
N ASP A 16 -14.52 2.80 11.72
CA ASP A 16 -13.23 2.22 11.39
C ASP A 16 -13.31 0.73 11.04
N ASN A 17 -12.19 0.13 10.65
CA ASN A 17 -12.10 -1.28 10.26
C ASN A 17 -12.33 -2.26 11.45
N LYS A 18 -12.34 -1.76 12.67
CA LYS A 18 -12.58 -2.55 13.89
C LYS A 18 -14.00 -2.42 14.44
N GLY A 19 -14.83 -1.61 13.77
CA GLY A 19 -16.20 -1.36 14.19
C GLY A 19 -16.35 -0.25 15.24
N ASN A 20 -15.30 0.56 15.49
CA ASN A 20 -15.41 1.71 16.38
C ASN A 20 -16.08 2.88 15.67
N LEU A 21 -16.94 3.61 16.38
CA LEU A 21 -17.52 4.86 15.92
C LEU A 21 -16.67 6.03 16.40
N LEU A 22 -15.83 6.52 15.53
CA LEU A 22 -14.91 7.64 15.78
C LEU A 22 -15.63 8.98 15.71
N ARG A 23 -15.20 9.96 16.48
CA ARG A 23 -15.88 11.26 16.66
C ARG A 23 -15.52 12.31 15.60
N SER A 24 -14.36 12.16 14.97
CA SER A 24 -13.88 13.13 13.98
C SER A 24 -13.20 12.47 12.79
N ARG A 25 -13.03 13.26 11.71
CA ARG A 25 -12.25 12.87 10.54
C ARG A 25 -10.77 12.67 10.88
N SER A 26 -10.24 13.47 11.78
CA SER A 26 -8.86 13.36 12.24
C SER A 26 -8.65 12.02 12.95
N GLU A 27 -9.54 11.66 13.86
CA GLU A 27 -9.51 10.34 14.53
C GLU A 27 -9.59 9.21 13.48
N PHE A 28 -10.47 9.34 12.48
CA PHE A 28 -10.58 8.34 11.42
C PHE A 28 -9.28 8.20 10.62
N SER A 29 -8.66 9.31 10.20
CA SER A 29 -7.38 9.28 9.50
C SER A 29 -6.27 8.64 10.32
N ILE A 30 -6.21 8.91 11.62
CA ILE A 30 -5.24 8.30 12.54
C ILE A 30 -5.49 6.79 12.66
N ALA A 31 -6.74 6.36 12.84
CA ALA A 31 -7.11 4.96 12.92
C ALA A 31 -6.71 4.18 11.66
N GLN A 32 -6.97 4.77 10.47
CA GLN A 32 -6.56 4.20 9.19
C GLN A 32 -5.03 4.10 9.09
N THR A 33 -4.31 5.14 9.50
CA THR A 33 -2.84 5.16 9.47
C THR A 33 -2.25 4.09 10.38
N ILE A 34 -2.75 3.94 11.62
CA ILE A 34 -2.30 2.91 12.55
C ILE A 34 -2.55 1.51 11.96
N SER A 35 -3.72 1.29 11.38
CA SER A 35 -4.07 0.03 10.72
C SER A 35 -3.19 -0.25 9.50
N PHE A 36 -2.92 0.76 8.68
CA PHE A 36 -2.04 0.66 7.52
C PHE A 36 -0.60 0.28 7.89
N LEU A 37 -0.13 0.79 9.04
CA LEU A 37 1.18 0.43 9.60
C LEU A 37 1.20 -0.98 10.24
N GLY A 38 0.11 -1.73 10.13
CA GLY A 38 -0.02 -3.07 10.70
C GLY A 38 -0.01 -3.11 12.23
N GLN A 39 -0.33 -1.97 12.86
CA GLN A 39 -0.36 -1.86 14.32
C GLN A 39 -1.77 -2.06 14.87
N ASP A 40 -1.84 -2.74 16.01
CA ASP A 40 -3.11 -2.88 16.73
C ASP A 40 -3.36 -1.70 17.64
N TYR A 41 -4.64 -1.32 17.82
CA TYR A 41 -5.03 -0.23 18.70
C TYR A 41 -6.37 -0.48 19.38
N GLN A 42 -6.55 0.21 20.50
CA GLN A 42 -7.84 0.37 21.20
C GLN A 42 -8.27 1.84 21.10
N TYR A 43 -9.55 2.06 20.89
CA TYR A 43 -10.16 3.39 20.82
C TYR A 43 -10.88 3.76 22.09
N ASP A 44 -10.92 5.06 22.44
CA ASP A 44 -11.64 5.65 23.57
C ASP A 44 -11.24 5.02 24.93
N VAL A 45 -9.94 4.94 25.19
CA VAL A 45 -9.35 4.21 26.30
C VAL A 45 -9.40 5.01 27.60
N ALA A 46 -10.01 4.45 28.65
CA ALA A 46 -10.05 5.09 29.95
C ALA A 46 -8.70 5.01 30.67
N VAL A 47 -8.20 6.16 31.10
CA VAL A 47 -6.99 6.32 31.91
C VAL A 47 -7.35 6.96 33.25
N LYS A 48 -6.82 6.41 34.35
CA LYS A 48 -7.01 6.96 35.68
C LYS A 48 -5.93 8.00 35.96
N LEU A 49 -6.33 9.22 36.28
CA LEU A 49 -5.47 10.30 36.74
C LEU A 49 -5.01 10.13 38.19
N ALA A 50 -4.03 10.91 38.61
CA ALA A 50 -3.48 10.88 39.96
C ALA A 50 -4.54 11.24 41.05
N ASP A 51 -5.50 12.09 40.71
CA ASP A 51 -6.62 12.47 41.56
C ASP A 51 -7.74 11.41 41.64
N GLY A 52 -7.58 10.30 40.92
CA GLY A 52 -8.53 9.19 40.87
C GLY A 52 -9.61 9.32 39.79
N LYS A 53 -9.69 10.46 39.08
CA LYS A 53 -10.65 10.71 38.00
C LYS A 53 -10.30 9.86 36.77
N LEU A 54 -11.31 9.36 36.08
CA LEU A 54 -11.15 8.69 34.81
C LEU A 54 -11.26 9.71 33.66
N ILE A 55 -10.34 9.65 32.73
CA ILE A 55 -10.33 10.41 31.48
C ILE A 55 -10.16 9.46 30.31
N LYS A 56 -10.74 9.80 29.16
CA LYS A 56 -10.64 8.98 27.95
C LYS A 56 -9.63 9.58 26.99
N ILE A 57 -8.71 8.76 26.52
CA ILE A 57 -7.72 9.08 25.48
C ILE A 57 -8.15 8.40 24.20
N ASP A 58 -7.93 9.04 23.06
CA ASP A 58 -8.50 8.59 21.79
C ASP A 58 -7.96 7.21 21.37
N PHE A 59 -6.65 7.00 21.43
CA PHE A 59 -6.07 5.72 21.02
C PHE A 59 -5.01 5.21 22.02
N ARG A 60 -4.96 3.90 22.16
CA ARG A 60 -3.82 3.17 22.73
C ARG A 60 -3.29 2.22 21.65
N VAL A 61 -2.01 2.37 21.31
CA VAL A 61 -1.32 1.57 20.27
C VAL A 61 -0.34 0.61 20.95
N GLY A 62 -0.52 -0.68 20.72
CA GLY A 62 0.26 -1.70 21.42
C GLY A 62 0.00 -1.70 22.92
N SER A 63 1.07 -1.91 23.73
CA SER A 63 0.95 -1.99 25.20
C SER A 63 0.95 -0.63 25.90
N ASP A 64 1.72 0.35 25.39
CA ASP A 64 2.18 1.48 26.23
C ASP A 64 2.02 2.87 25.59
N ARG A 65 1.75 2.95 24.30
CA ARG A 65 1.67 4.23 23.59
C ARG A 65 0.26 4.73 23.50
N TYR A 66 0.06 5.99 23.85
CA TYR A 66 -1.23 6.65 23.75
C TYR A 66 -1.17 7.80 22.75
N ILE A 67 -2.26 8.01 22.01
CA ILE A 67 -2.41 9.10 21.06
C ILE A 67 -3.67 9.87 21.43
N GLU A 68 -3.51 11.18 21.56
CA GLU A 68 -4.61 12.12 21.69
C GLU A 68 -4.72 12.97 20.44
N VAL A 69 -5.89 13.01 19.85
CA VAL A 69 -6.16 13.79 18.64
C VAL A 69 -6.63 15.18 19.04
N ILE A 70 -5.92 16.21 18.59
CA ILE A 70 -6.17 17.60 18.99
C ILE A 70 -6.97 18.32 17.91
N ASP A 71 -8.27 18.24 18.00
CA ASP A 71 -9.23 18.90 17.13
C ASP A 71 -9.86 20.15 17.74
N SER A 72 -9.73 20.31 19.06
CA SER A 72 -10.29 21.43 19.83
C SER A 72 -9.38 21.92 20.95
N ASP A 73 -9.70 23.08 21.50
CA ASP A 73 -9.03 23.62 22.68
C ASP A 73 -9.22 22.74 23.93
N SER A 74 -10.35 22.05 24.02
CA SER A 74 -10.61 21.09 25.09
C SER A 74 -9.70 19.88 25.01
N ASP A 75 -9.37 19.38 23.82
CA ASP A 75 -8.44 18.26 23.62
C ASP A 75 -7.02 18.68 24.02
N ALA A 76 -6.60 19.89 23.63
CA ALA A 76 -5.32 20.45 24.05
C ALA A 76 -5.21 20.59 25.58
N ALA A 77 -6.29 21.02 26.25
CA ALA A 77 -6.34 21.10 27.71
C ALA A 77 -6.33 19.72 28.34
N LYS A 78 -7.09 18.76 27.81
CA LYS A 78 -7.14 17.37 28.25
C LYS A 78 -5.75 16.73 28.15
N PHE A 79 -5.06 16.90 27.02
CA PHE A 79 -3.72 16.38 26.82
C PHE A 79 -2.72 16.88 27.87
N LYS A 80 -2.71 18.22 28.14
CA LYS A 80 -1.83 18.82 29.17
C LYS A 80 -2.11 18.22 30.55
N LEU A 81 -3.38 18.11 30.92
CA LEU A 81 -3.79 17.53 32.19
C LEU A 81 -3.29 16.08 32.36
N VAL A 82 -3.40 15.28 31.30
CA VAL A 82 -2.90 13.90 31.30
C VAL A 82 -1.38 13.88 31.48
N ARG A 83 -0.64 14.68 30.76
CA ARG A 83 0.83 14.77 30.90
C ARG A 83 1.29 15.19 32.28
N GLU A 84 0.58 16.14 32.89
CA GLU A 84 0.89 16.60 34.26
C GLU A 84 0.61 15.51 35.30
N GLN A 85 -0.53 14.84 35.22
CA GLN A 85 -0.96 13.87 36.22
C GLN A 85 -0.47 12.44 35.99
N ARG A 86 -0.05 12.13 34.76
CA ARG A 86 0.44 10.81 34.36
C ARG A 86 1.73 10.92 33.54
N PRO A 87 2.82 11.45 34.13
CA PRO A 87 4.11 11.56 33.45
C PRO A 87 4.74 10.18 33.12
N ASP A 88 4.19 9.10 33.65
CA ASP A 88 4.57 7.73 33.37
C ASP A 88 4.03 7.21 32.03
N LEU A 89 3.05 7.89 31.40
CA LEU A 89 2.48 7.45 30.13
C LEU A 89 3.22 8.06 28.96
N GLU A 90 3.56 7.22 27.99
CA GLU A 90 3.99 7.67 26.66
C GLU A 90 2.77 8.14 25.87
N ILE A 91 2.47 9.44 25.93
CA ILE A 91 1.35 10.03 25.22
C ILE A 91 1.83 11.04 24.16
N ILE A 92 1.31 10.88 22.95
CA ILE A 92 1.59 11.72 21.78
C ILE A 92 0.33 12.50 21.44
N ALA A 93 0.45 13.78 21.11
CA ALA A 93 -0.64 14.54 20.53
C ALA A 93 -0.45 14.64 19.02
N ILE A 94 -1.54 14.47 18.29
CA ILE A 94 -1.60 14.62 16.84
C ILE A 94 -2.75 15.55 16.52
N GLY A 95 -2.50 16.63 15.76
CA GLY A 95 -3.57 17.58 15.47
C GLY A 95 -3.18 18.68 14.50
N HIS A 96 -4.10 19.63 14.31
CA HIS A 96 -3.89 20.74 13.37
C HIS A 96 -2.85 21.74 13.91
N SER A 97 -1.99 22.28 13.04
CA SER A 97 -0.91 23.23 13.35
C SER A 97 -1.38 24.45 14.15
N LYS A 98 -2.64 24.89 14.01
CA LYS A 98 -3.21 26.00 14.79
C LYS A 98 -3.14 25.78 16.31
N TYR A 99 -3.03 24.53 16.77
CA TYR A 99 -2.88 24.19 18.19
C TYR A 99 -1.42 24.08 18.66
N ALA A 100 -0.44 24.16 17.72
CA ALA A 100 0.98 24.06 18.03
C ALA A 100 1.45 25.07 19.08
N SER A 101 0.92 26.31 19.05
CA SER A 101 1.23 27.33 20.03
C SER A 101 0.77 26.99 21.46
N LYS A 102 -0.22 26.12 21.60
CA LYS A 102 -0.80 25.71 22.87
C LYS A 102 -0.14 24.48 23.48
N ILE A 103 0.65 23.75 22.70
CA ILE A 103 1.26 22.47 23.09
C ILE A 103 2.77 22.48 22.82
N LYS A 104 3.44 23.60 23.07
CA LYS A 104 4.85 23.86 22.72
C LYS A 104 5.89 22.92 23.35
N GLU A 105 5.56 22.24 24.41
CA GLU A 105 6.51 21.45 25.22
C GLU A 105 6.54 19.96 24.85
N MET A 106 6.05 19.61 23.66
CA MET A 106 5.87 18.21 23.28
C MET A 106 6.99 17.77 22.34
N GLU A 107 7.71 16.74 22.75
CA GLU A 107 8.82 16.18 21.97
C GLU A 107 8.39 15.44 20.71
N SER A 108 7.10 15.09 20.58
CA SER A 108 6.60 14.32 19.45
C SER A 108 5.24 14.82 19.02
N LEU A 109 5.23 15.83 18.17
CA LEU A 109 4.04 16.43 17.60
C LEU A 109 4.08 16.31 16.07
N PHE A 110 3.03 15.71 15.52
CA PHE A 110 2.76 15.79 14.10
C PHE A 110 1.67 16.84 13.87
N PHE A 111 2.04 17.98 13.28
CA PHE A 111 1.10 18.97 12.80
C PHE A 111 1.08 18.92 11.28
N TYR A 112 -0.09 18.88 10.72
CA TYR A 112 -0.28 19.07 9.30
C TYR A 112 -0.90 20.45 9.08
N ASP A 113 -0.23 21.26 8.28
CA ASP A 113 -0.70 22.60 7.91
C ASP A 113 -1.83 22.57 6.88
N SER A 114 -1.95 21.44 6.21
CA SER A 114 -3.01 21.15 5.24
C SER A 114 -3.46 19.70 5.39
N PRO A 115 -4.76 19.43 5.34
CA PRO A 115 -5.27 18.06 5.28
C PRO A 115 -4.62 17.24 4.16
N ASP A 116 -4.19 17.91 3.07
CA ASP A 116 -3.60 17.26 1.90
C ASP A 116 -2.19 16.71 2.19
N GLN A 117 -1.45 17.26 3.15
CA GLN A 117 -0.09 16.81 3.46
C GLN A 117 -0.04 15.48 4.20
N MET A 118 -1.11 15.14 4.93
CA MET A 118 -1.20 13.88 5.69
C MET A 118 -2.13 12.85 5.04
N GLN A 119 -2.86 13.24 4.02
CA GLN A 119 -3.76 12.30 3.34
C GLN A 119 -2.95 11.36 2.44
N THR A 120 -3.08 10.06 2.71
CA THR A 120 -2.66 9.01 1.80
C THR A 120 -3.85 8.64 0.94
N GLY A 121 -3.68 8.74 -0.36
CA GLY A 121 -4.68 8.33 -1.33
C GLY A 121 -4.27 7.05 -2.04
N SER A 122 -5.24 6.37 -2.59
CA SER A 122 -5.05 5.25 -3.50
C SER A 122 -5.81 5.52 -4.80
N ILE A 123 -5.13 5.33 -5.92
CA ILE A 123 -5.75 5.38 -7.24
C ILE A 123 -5.59 4.06 -7.96
N PHE A 124 -6.58 3.70 -8.75
CA PHE A 124 -6.61 2.48 -9.53
C PHE A 124 -6.52 2.81 -11.01
N ILE A 125 -5.56 2.21 -11.70
CA ILE A 125 -5.40 2.32 -13.14
C ILE A 125 -5.73 0.97 -13.75
N GLU A 126 -6.91 0.90 -14.34
CA GLU A 126 -7.39 -0.24 -15.11
C GLU A 126 -7.77 0.25 -16.50
N ASP A 127 -7.16 -0.32 -17.53
CA ASP A 127 -7.41 0.05 -18.91
C ASP A 127 -7.16 -1.16 -19.81
N PRO A 128 -8.03 -1.46 -20.78
CA PRO A 128 -7.85 -2.59 -21.69
C PRO A 128 -6.54 -2.58 -22.46
N SER A 129 -5.90 -1.41 -22.64
CA SER A 129 -4.59 -1.30 -23.29
C SER A 129 -3.42 -1.65 -22.37
N LEU A 130 -3.67 -1.86 -21.07
CA LEU A 130 -2.68 -2.33 -20.11
C LEU A 130 -2.71 -3.86 -20.05
N ALA A 131 -2.24 -4.45 -21.13
CA ALA A 131 -2.13 -5.88 -21.31
C ALA A 131 -0.78 -6.21 -21.93
N PHE A 132 -0.37 -7.46 -21.78
CA PHE A 132 0.81 -8.00 -22.48
C PHE A 132 0.63 -9.48 -22.80
N ASP A 133 1.16 -9.88 -23.93
CA ASP A 133 1.16 -11.26 -24.39
C ASP A 133 2.50 -11.92 -24.06
N TYR A 134 2.46 -13.14 -23.61
CA TYR A 134 3.68 -13.90 -23.32
C TYR A 134 3.48 -15.40 -23.48
N ALA A 135 4.59 -16.11 -23.58
CA ALA A 135 4.63 -17.56 -23.49
C ALA A 135 5.52 -17.98 -22.32
N HIS A 136 5.20 -19.11 -21.72
CA HIS A 136 6.00 -19.70 -20.65
C HIS A 136 5.87 -21.23 -20.58
N ILE A 137 6.72 -21.85 -19.78
CA ILE A 137 6.58 -23.22 -19.28
C ILE A 137 6.71 -23.13 -17.76
N LEU A 138 5.75 -23.74 -17.05
CA LEU A 138 5.72 -23.76 -15.60
C LEU A 138 5.90 -25.18 -15.08
N PRO A 139 7.14 -25.63 -14.77
CA PRO A 139 7.41 -27.02 -14.40
C PRO A 139 6.94 -27.44 -12.99
N LEU A 140 6.17 -26.57 -12.32
CA LEU A 140 5.66 -26.82 -10.96
C LEU A 140 4.42 -27.70 -10.93
N VAL A 141 3.57 -27.62 -11.97
CA VAL A 141 2.29 -28.29 -12.04
C VAL A 141 2.11 -28.97 -13.39
N GLU A 142 1.51 -30.15 -13.38
CA GLU A 142 1.42 -31.01 -14.56
C GLU A 142 0.75 -30.32 -15.77
N LYS A 143 -0.35 -29.61 -15.55
CA LYS A 143 -1.09 -28.93 -16.63
C LYS A 143 -0.31 -27.79 -17.27
N CYS A 144 0.41 -27.03 -16.47
CA CYS A 144 1.17 -25.84 -16.94
C CYS A 144 2.61 -26.17 -17.35
N SER A 145 3.01 -27.47 -17.27
CA SER A 145 4.36 -27.93 -17.66
C SER A 145 4.54 -28.12 -19.18
N VAL A 146 3.61 -27.64 -19.97
CA VAL A 146 3.72 -27.55 -21.43
C VAL A 146 4.00 -26.11 -21.84
N LEU A 147 4.55 -25.92 -23.05
CA LEU A 147 4.67 -24.57 -23.63
C LEU A 147 3.28 -24.03 -23.93
N HIS A 148 2.93 -22.93 -23.32
CA HIS A 148 1.67 -22.23 -23.56
C HIS A 148 1.82 -20.73 -23.33
N GLY A 149 0.78 -19.97 -23.62
CA GLY A 149 0.82 -18.52 -23.47
C GLY A 149 -0.49 -17.95 -22.99
N HIS A 150 -0.41 -16.69 -22.59
CA HIS A 150 -1.54 -15.92 -22.09
C HIS A 150 -1.51 -14.50 -22.66
N THR A 151 -2.69 -13.92 -22.82
CA THR A 151 -2.90 -12.48 -22.85
C THR A 151 -3.29 -12.08 -21.42
N SER A 152 -2.42 -11.36 -20.74
CA SER A 152 -2.67 -10.92 -19.37
C SER A 152 -3.06 -9.47 -19.32
N THR A 153 -4.14 -9.16 -18.61
CA THR A 153 -4.55 -7.79 -18.29
C THR A 153 -4.00 -7.37 -16.94
N VAL A 154 -3.68 -6.08 -16.83
CA VAL A 154 -3.02 -5.52 -15.65
C VAL A 154 -3.84 -4.37 -15.10
N MET A 155 -4.06 -4.40 -13.79
CA MET A 155 -4.53 -3.26 -13.01
C MET A 155 -3.46 -2.88 -11.99
N VAL A 156 -3.22 -1.59 -11.83
CA VAL A 156 -2.24 -1.07 -10.87
C VAL A 156 -2.92 -0.14 -9.89
N GLU A 157 -2.78 -0.44 -8.62
CA GLU A 157 -3.09 0.46 -7.52
C GLU A 157 -1.83 1.24 -7.12
N ILE A 158 -1.94 2.56 -7.06
CA ILE A 158 -0.85 3.46 -6.69
C ILE A 158 -1.23 4.16 -5.40
N ILE A 159 -0.47 3.92 -4.34
CA ILE A 159 -0.73 4.41 -2.99
C ILE A 159 0.34 5.43 -2.63
N GLY A 160 -0.07 6.60 -2.17
CA GLY A 160 0.89 7.63 -1.79
C GLY A 160 0.27 8.86 -1.15
N SER A 161 1.11 9.75 -0.64
CA SER A 161 0.66 11.02 -0.11
C SER A 161 0.18 11.93 -1.23
N MET A 162 -0.94 12.62 -1.01
CA MET A 162 -1.43 13.60 -1.97
C MET A 162 -0.51 14.82 -2.03
N LYS A 163 -0.15 15.23 -3.23
CA LYS A 163 0.56 16.47 -3.52
C LYS A 163 -0.28 17.28 -4.50
N ASN A 164 -0.65 18.49 -4.13
CA ASN A 164 -1.60 19.32 -4.90
C ASN A 164 -2.90 18.58 -5.22
N ASN A 165 -3.46 17.90 -4.22
CA ASN A 165 -4.69 17.08 -4.32
C ASN A 165 -4.59 15.84 -5.24
N LEU A 166 -3.39 15.42 -5.62
CA LEU A 166 -3.17 14.25 -6.47
C LEU A 166 -2.13 13.31 -5.86
N VAL A 167 -2.35 12.01 -5.94
CA VAL A 167 -1.30 11.01 -5.72
C VAL A 167 -0.35 11.02 -6.91
N ILE A 168 -0.90 10.94 -8.11
CA ILE A 168 -0.23 11.09 -9.41
C ILE A 168 -1.29 11.40 -10.46
N ASP A 169 -0.93 12.07 -11.53
CA ASP A 169 -1.83 12.26 -12.69
C ASP A 169 -2.12 10.91 -13.38
N PHE A 170 -3.37 10.69 -13.77
CA PHE A 170 -3.80 9.43 -14.42
C PHE A 170 -3.09 9.17 -15.75
N GLY A 171 -2.84 10.21 -16.55
CA GLY A 171 -2.15 10.10 -17.84
C GLY A 171 -0.69 9.70 -17.64
N ASP A 172 -0.01 10.31 -16.68
CA ASP A 172 1.36 9.96 -16.32
C ASP A 172 1.46 8.55 -15.76
N ALA A 173 0.57 8.17 -14.85
CA ALA A 173 0.51 6.82 -14.30
C ALA A 173 0.33 5.77 -15.41
N LYS A 174 -0.65 5.98 -16.30
CA LYS A 174 -0.92 5.08 -17.43
C LYS A 174 0.28 4.95 -18.37
N ARG A 175 0.95 6.06 -18.69
CA ARG A 175 2.16 6.07 -19.52
C ARG A 175 3.28 5.26 -18.88
N ILE A 176 3.57 5.50 -17.60
CA ILE A 176 4.60 4.77 -16.85
C ILE A 176 4.32 3.27 -16.81
N ILE A 177 3.06 2.87 -16.58
CA ILE A 177 2.65 1.46 -16.57
C ILE A 177 2.85 0.85 -17.94
N LYS A 178 2.36 1.50 -19.00
CA LYS A 178 2.50 1.02 -20.38
C LYS A 178 3.95 0.83 -20.79
N ASP A 179 4.82 1.78 -20.45
CA ASP A 179 6.26 1.70 -20.72
C ASP A 179 6.94 0.55 -19.96
N ALA A 180 6.46 0.22 -18.76
CA ALA A 180 6.96 -0.92 -18.01
C ALA A 180 6.50 -2.25 -18.62
N LEU A 181 5.24 -2.34 -19.03
CA LEU A 181 4.67 -3.55 -19.63
C LEU A 181 5.28 -3.85 -21.00
N SER A 182 5.68 -2.84 -21.76
CA SER A 182 6.33 -3.04 -23.07
C SER A 182 7.63 -3.87 -23.01
N ALA A 183 8.31 -3.87 -21.86
CA ALA A 183 9.48 -4.71 -21.64
C ALA A 183 9.14 -6.21 -21.48
N LEU A 184 7.89 -6.51 -21.13
CA LEU A 184 7.40 -7.86 -20.87
C LEU A 184 6.58 -8.40 -22.05
N ASP A 185 6.08 -7.51 -22.89
CA ASP A 185 5.19 -7.86 -23.98
C ASP A 185 5.90 -8.67 -25.10
N HIS A 186 5.21 -9.70 -25.61
CA HIS A 186 5.71 -10.64 -26.62
C HIS A 186 7.05 -11.31 -26.24
N LYS A 187 7.19 -11.69 -24.94
CA LYS A 187 8.37 -12.40 -24.43
C LYS A 187 8.06 -13.83 -24.05
N PHE A 188 9.08 -14.67 -24.16
CA PHE A 188 9.11 -15.96 -23.53
C PHE A 188 9.71 -15.84 -22.14
N PHE A 189 8.93 -16.16 -21.10
CA PHE A 189 9.39 -16.11 -19.71
C PHE A 189 9.96 -17.44 -19.27
N ILE A 190 11.15 -17.41 -18.70
CA ILE A 190 11.80 -18.59 -18.15
C ILE A 190 12.59 -18.25 -16.90
N ASN A 191 12.60 -19.16 -15.94
CA ASN A 191 13.40 -19.00 -14.74
C ASN A 191 14.90 -19.10 -15.08
N LYS A 192 15.68 -18.10 -14.68
CA LYS A 192 17.13 -18.04 -14.89
C LYS A 192 17.87 -19.28 -14.36
N LYS A 193 17.34 -19.97 -13.35
CA LYS A 193 17.98 -21.19 -12.80
C LYS A 193 18.13 -22.33 -13.84
N TYR A 194 17.33 -22.29 -14.93
CA TYR A 194 17.37 -23.29 -16.00
C TYR A 194 18.39 -22.97 -17.09
N LEU A 195 19.04 -21.81 -17.01
CA LEU A 195 20.06 -21.39 -17.97
C LEU A 195 21.29 -22.30 -17.80
N GLN A 196 21.67 -23.01 -18.87
CA GLN A 196 22.84 -23.87 -18.90
C GLN A 196 24.05 -23.15 -19.51
N LYS A 197 23.82 -22.38 -20.57
CA LYS A 197 24.83 -21.57 -21.25
C LYS A 197 24.15 -20.47 -22.06
N GLU A 198 24.93 -19.50 -22.50
CA GLU A 198 24.51 -18.47 -23.45
C GLU A 198 25.63 -18.17 -24.46
N ASP A 199 25.25 -17.66 -25.60
CA ASP A 199 26.11 -17.00 -26.57
C ASP A 199 25.64 -15.56 -26.81
N ASP A 200 26.15 -14.90 -27.82
CA ASP A 200 25.81 -13.50 -28.11
C ASP A 200 24.31 -13.31 -28.43
N LEU A 201 23.67 -14.31 -29.05
CA LEU A 201 22.31 -14.22 -29.57
C LEU A 201 21.30 -15.07 -28.80
N HIS A 202 21.74 -16.13 -28.09
CA HIS A 202 20.84 -17.14 -27.54
C HIS A 202 21.11 -17.49 -26.10
N TYR A 203 20.03 -17.87 -25.41
CA TYR A 203 20.03 -18.62 -24.17
C TYR A 203 19.79 -20.11 -24.49
N TYR A 204 20.54 -20.99 -23.83
CA TYR A 204 20.33 -22.44 -23.87
C TYR A 204 19.84 -22.88 -22.50
N VAL A 205 18.61 -23.36 -22.43
CA VAL A 205 17.97 -23.78 -21.19
C VAL A 205 17.66 -25.26 -21.22
N GLY A 206 17.77 -25.90 -20.06
CA GLY A 206 17.43 -27.31 -19.90
C GLY A 206 16.96 -27.59 -18.50
N PHE A 207 15.84 -28.33 -18.38
CA PHE A 207 15.24 -28.68 -17.12
C PHE A 207 14.31 -29.88 -17.25
N ASP A 208 14.16 -30.62 -16.15
CA ASP A 208 13.16 -31.69 -16.03
C ASP A 208 11.81 -31.08 -15.62
N GLY A 209 10.76 -31.45 -16.33
CA GLY A 209 9.38 -31.13 -16.00
C GLY A 209 8.57 -32.39 -15.78
N PRO A 210 7.35 -32.30 -15.24
CA PRO A 210 6.46 -33.46 -15.00
C PRO A 210 6.18 -34.31 -16.25
N LYS A 211 6.33 -33.75 -17.45
CA LYS A 211 6.09 -34.43 -18.73
C LYS A 211 7.36 -34.76 -19.51
N GLY A 212 8.52 -34.62 -18.91
CA GLY A 212 9.79 -34.97 -19.49
C GLY A 212 10.82 -33.83 -19.49
N TYR A 213 11.96 -34.08 -20.10
CA TYR A 213 13.07 -33.12 -20.17
C TYR A 213 12.87 -32.12 -21.32
N PHE A 214 13.00 -30.85 -20.97
CA PHE A 214 13.01 -29.73 -21.92
C PHE A 214 14.42 -29.31 -22.25
N LYS A 215 14.68 -29.11 -23.54
CA LYS A 215 15.92 -28.50 -24.04
C LYS A 215 15.55 -27.47 -25.10
N LEU A 216 15.83 -26.21 -24.81
CA LEU A 216 15.42 -25.09 -25.64
C LEU A 216 16.61 -24.19 -25.96
N GLN A 217 16.63 -23.66 -27.20
CA GLN A 217 17.49 -22.58 -27.62
C GLN A 217 16.57 -21.39 -27.91
N LEU A 218 16.77 -20.29 -27.18
CA LEU A 218 15.86 -19.15 -27.16
C LEU A 218 16.61 -17.86 -27.56
N PRO A 219 16.11 -17.07 -28.51
CA PRO A 219 16.72 -15.78 -28.82
C PRO A 219 16.68 -14.85 -27.60
N LYS A 220 17.79 -14.19 -27.29
CA LYS A 220 17.86 -13.23 -26.18
C LYS A 220 16.87 -12.07 -26.34
N SER A 221 16.64 -11.60 -27.57
CA SER A 221 15.74 -10.48 -27.87
C SER A 221 14.27 -10.74 -27.50
N THR A 222 13.84 -12.00 -27.52
CA THR A 222 12.45 -12.40 -27.24
C THR A 222 12.30 -13.16 -25.92
N THR A 223 13.37 -13.31 -25.14
CA THR A 223 13.36 -14.06 -23.90
C THR A 223 13.56 -13.14 -22.70
N TYR A 224 12.74 -13.30 -21.68
CA TYR A 224 12.86 -12.59 -20.42
C TYR A 224 13.22 -13.57 -19.29
N LEU A 225 14.38 -13.38 -18.68
CA LEU A 225 14.86 -14.23 -17.60
C LEU A 225 14.32 -13.73 -16.26
N LEU A 226 13.51 -14.55 -15.61
CA LEU A 226 12.98 -14.30 -14.26
C LEU A 226 13.88 -14.91 -13.18
N THR A 227 13.89 -14.33 -12.00
CA THR A 227 14.57 -14.90 -10.82
C THR A 227 13.73 -15.94 -10.06
N GLY A 228 12.61 -16.37 -10.63
CA GLY A 228 11.67 -17.37 -10.10
C GLY A 228 10.87 -18.00 -11.24
N GLU A 229 9.98 -18.90 -10.90
CA GLU A 229 9.07 -19.49 -11.88
C GLU A 229 8.11 -18.43 -12.42
N ALA A 230 7.73 -18.55 -13.69
CA ALA A 230 6.85 -17.60 -14.37
C ALA A 230 5.38 -17.78 -13.97
N THR A 231 5.11 -17.70 -12.66
CA THR A 231 3.73 -17.67 -12.12
C THR A 231 3.18 -16.26 -12.18
N VAL A 232 1.88 -16.11 -12.14
CA VAL A 232 1.20 -14.81 -12.17
C VAL A 232 1.61 -13.94 -10.96
N GLU A 233 1.87 -14.54 -9.80
CA GLU A 233 2.38 -13.84 -8.61
C GLU A 233 3.79 -13.29 -8.85
N ARG A 234 4.65 -14.08 -9.50
CA ARG A 234 6.00 -13.63 -9.85
C ARG A 234 5.98 -12.53 -10.88
N LEU A 235 5.11 -12.62 -11.88
CA LEU A 235 4.92 -11.57 -12.88
C LEU A 235 4.41 -10.27 -12.24
N SER A 236 3.46 -10.34 -11.30
CA SER A 236 3.00 -9.18 -10.54
C SER A 236 4.14 -8.53 -9.75
N SER A 237 5.01 -9.33 -9.12
CA SER A 237 6.20 -8.83 -8.43
C SER A 237 7.20 -8.18 -9.40
N GLU A 238 7.36 -8.75 -10.60
CA GLU A 238 8.26 -8.22 -11.62
C GLU A 238 7.77 -6.89 -12.19
N VAL A 239 6.46 -6.76 -12.46
CA VAL A 239 5.84 -5.49 -12.84
C VAL A 239 6.05 -4.44 -11.74
N THR A 240 5.84 -4.81 -10.49
CA THR A 240 6.10 -3.91 -9.34
C THR A 240 7.55 -3.43 -9.33
N ARG A 241 8.52 -4.33 -9.55
CA ARG A 241 9.96 -4.01 -9.63
C ARG A 241 10.29 -3.04 -10.77
N LEU A 242 9.62 -3.17 -11.92
CA LEU A 242 9.79 -2.28 -13.06
C LEU A 242 9.16 -0.90 -12.85
N LEU A 243 8.07 -0.83 -12.09
CA LEU A 243 7.32 0.39 -11.81
C LEU A 243 7.94 1.22 -10.69
N ALA A 244 8.37 0.58 -9.59
CA ALA A 244 8.81 1.26 -8.38
C ALA A 244 9.83 2.39 -8.61
N PRO A 245 10.91 2.22 -9.39
CA PRO A 245 11.89 3.28 -9.62
C PRO A 245 11.37 4.45 -10.50
N LYS A 246 10.24 4.25 -11.18
CA LYS A 246 9.63 5.25 -12.08
C LYS A 246 8.56 6.09 -11.39
N MET A 247 8.18 5.72 -10.16
CA MET A 247 7.13 6.42 -9.41
C MET A 247 7.64 7.72 -8.78
N PRO A 248 6.79 8.75 -8.72
CA PRO A 248 7.14 9.99 -8.05
C PRO A 248 7.40 9.79 -6.54
N PRO A 249 8.15 10.73 -5.91
CA PRO A 249 8.61 10.57 -4.54
C PRO A 249 7.51 10.43 -3.48
N ASN A 250 6.31 10.90 -3.74
CA ASN A 250 5.17 10.79 -2.82
C ASN A 250 4.46 9.43 -2.87
N VAL A 251 4.74 8.58 -3.88
CA VAL A 251 4.21 7.22 -3.94
C VAL A 251 4.95 6.32 -2.96
N GLN A 252 4.21 5.59 -2.15
CA GLN A 252 4.72 4.80 -1.02
C GLN A 252 4.57 3.31 -1.23
N ALA A 253 3.56 2.89 -2.00
CA ALA A 253 3.32 1.49 -2.30
C ALA A 253 2.64 1.31 -3.67
N LEU A 254 2.77 0.11 -4.21
CA LEU A 254 2.10 -0.33 -5.43
C LEU A 254 1.36 -1.64 -5.15
N GLY A 255 0.13 -1.74 -5.63
CA GLY A 255 -0.61 -2.98 -5.79
C GLY A 255 -0.68 -3.34 -7.27
N VAL A 256 -0.18 -4.51 -7.65
CA VAL A 256 -0.22 -4.98 -9.04
C VAL A 256 -1.08 -6.22 -9.13
N TYR A 257 -2.14 -6.12 -9.92
CA TYR A 257 -3.05 -7.20 -10.26
C TYR A 257 -2.79 -7.67 -11.68
N ILE A 258 -2.56 -8.95 -11.87
CA ILE A 258 -2.42 -9.56 -13.20
C ILE A 258 -3.43 -10.68 -13.34
N TYR A 259 -4.19 -10.67 -14.43
CA TYR A 259 -5.17 -11.68 -14.77
C TYR A 259 -4.74 -12.47 -16.01
N GLU A 260 -4.65 -13.81 -15.90
CA GLU A 260 -4.33 -14.74 -16.99
C GLU A 260 -5.61 -15.29 -17.65
N GLY A 261 -6.68 -14.52 -17.65
CA GLY A 261 -7.99 -14.90 -18.17
C GLY A 261 -9.11 -14.60 -17.18
N VAL A 262 -10.30 -15.07 -17.47
CA VAL A 262 -11.49 -14.79 -16.65
C VAL A 262 -11.34 -15.39 -15.26
N ASN A 263 -11.42 -14.56 -14.22
CA ASN A 263 -11.42 -14.95 -12.80
C ASN A 263 -10.15 -15.71 -12.33
N LYS A 264 -9.02 -15.53 -13.01
CA LYS A 264 -7.73 -16.11 -12.61
C LYS A 264 -6.67 -15.04 -12.62
N GLY A 265 -6.14 -14.70 -11.47
CA GLY A 265 -5.11 -13.68 -11.35
C GLY A 265 -4.45 -13.71 -9.99
N ALA A 266 -3.43 -12.90 -9.84
CA ALA A 266 -2.76 -12.64 -8.58
C ALA A 266 -2.68 -11.15 -8.30
N HIS A 267 -2.59 -10.81 -7.03
CA HIS A 267 -2.39 -9.46 -6.54
C HIS A 267 -1.21 -9.42 -5.58
N ILE A 268 -0.25 -8.56 -5.87
CA ILE A 268 0.90 -8.30 -5.02
C ILE A 268 0.90 -6.84 -4.61
N ILE A 269 0.97 -6.58 -3.32
CA ILE A 269 1.17 -5.23 -2.76
C ILE A 269 2.59 -5.16 -2.20
N ALA A 270 3.32 -4.12 -2.59
CA ALA A 270 4.68 -3.88 -2.11
C ALA A 270 4.91 -2.40 -1.78
N GLY A 271 5.51 -2.14 -0.63
CA GLY A 271 6.03 -0.83 -0.29
C GLY A 271 7.24 -0.47 -1.14
N ILE A 272 7.34 0.80 -1.53
CA ILE A 272 8.51 1.35 -2.22
C ILE A 272 9.45 1.90 -1.16
N LYS A 273 10.62 1.27 -0.99
CA LYS A 273 11.70 1.87 -0.20
C LYS A 273 12.34 2.96 -1.04
N LYS A 274 12.45 4.15 -0.49
CA LYS A 274 13.31 5.20 -1.03
C LYS A 274 14.71 4.96 -0.48
N GLU A 275 15.69 4.97 -1.34
CA GLU A 275 17.07 5.13 -0.92
C GLU A 275 17.22 6.59 -0.48
N ASP A 276 17.67 6.80 0.78
CA ASP A 276 17.95 8.11 1.36
C ASP A 276 19.14 8.77 0.64
#